data_a36aae876eab9bb681b23c7bc3f4c86c
#
_entry.id   a36aae876eab9bb681b23c7bc3f4c86c
#
_cell.length_a   1.000
_cell.length_b   1.000
_cell.length_c   1.000
_cell.angle_alpha   90.00
_cell.angle_beta   90.00
_cell.angle_gamma   90.00
#
_symmetry.space_group_name_H-M   'P 1'
#
loop_
_entity.id
_entity.type
_entity.pdbx_description
1 polymer ?
#
loop_
_entity_poly.entity_id
_entity_poly.type
_entity_poly.pdbx_seq_one_letter_code
_entity_poly.pdbx_strand_id
1 'polypeptide(L)'
;MDFPFMKQSKEGEVSGKMGQSVVLTGMVLQTMPIGEYDKRITLLTKERGKVTAFAKGARRPNSSLLAACAPFAFGEFEMYEGRTSYNVKKADISNYFRELTMELECTYYGFYFLEMADYFSQENNDEQEILKLLYQTLKALENPSLPNRLIRCIYELKMLVINGIYPNVFSCQLCGKRENLVDFSVERAGMLCMECAGRERGIRLEDSVLYAMQFIISSELRSLYTFTVSEAVLKQLEQILFGYLQKYVAHTFKSEQFLCL
;
A
#
# COMPACT_ATOMS: atom_id res chain seq x y z
N MET A 1 6.88 3.94 -17.38
CA MET A 1 7.37 2.71 -16.70
C MET A 1 6.28 1.66 -16.86
N ASP A 2 6.52 0.70 -17.72
CA ASP A 2 5.53 -0.34 -18.02
C ASP A 2 5.50 -1.40 -16.93
N PHE A 3 4.30 -1.72 -16.49
CA PHE A 3 4.05 -2.83 -15.56
C PHE A 3 4.27 -4.17 -16.29
N PRO A 4 5.02 -5.13 -15.73
CA PRO A 4 5.30 -6.41 -16.41
C PRO A 4 4.12 -7.39 -16.33
N PHE A 5 2.93 -6.99 -16.79
CA PHE A 5 1.69 -7.77 -16.67
C PHE A 5 1.19 -8.41 -17.97
N MET A 6 2.02 -8.62 -19.00
CA MET A 6 1.56 -9.28 -20.21
C MET A 6 2.31 -10.59 -20.48
N LYS A 7 1.73 -11.70 -20.00
CA LYS A 7 1.83 -13.01 -20.66
C LYS A 7 0.58 -13.83 -20.34
N GLN A 8 -0.12 -14.27 -21.40
CA GLN A 8 -1.22 -15.23 -21.31
C GLN A 8 -0.66 -16.61 -21.04
N SER A 9 -1.13 -17.30 -20.03
CA SER A 9 -0.76 -18.68 -19.69
C SER A 9 -1.65 -19.67 -20.42
N LYS A 10 -1.02 -20.73 -20.98
CA LYS A 10 -1.67 -21.88 -21.60
C LYS A 10 -2.05 -22.90 -20.52
N GLU A 11 -3.28 -23.43 -20.67
CA GLU A 11 -3.81 -24.51 -19.84
C GLU A 11 -3.15 -25.86 -20.17
N GLY A 12 -2.95 -26.67 -19.14
CA GLY A 12 -2.50 -28.06 -19.24
C GLY A 12 -2.98 -28.89 -18.05
N GLU A 13 -3.89 -29.82 -18.29
CA GLU A 13 -4.49 -30.78 -17.36
C GLU A 13 -3.50 -31.81 -16.84
N VAL A 14 -3.53 -32.15 -15.54
CA VAL A 14 -3.30 -33.52 -15.02
C VAL A 14 -4.02 -33.73 -13.66
N SER A 15 -4.79 -34.78 -13.61
CA SER A 15 -5.65 -35.27 -12.52
C SER A 15 -4.89 -35.98 -11.40
N GLY A 16 -5.26 -35.69 -10.18
CA GLY A 16 -4.94 -36.43 -8.94
C GLY A 16 -5.41 -35.61 -7.75
N LYS A 17 -6.03 -36.18 -6.72
CA LYS A 17 -6.59 -35.53 -5.51
C LYS A 17 -5.58 -34.69 -4.68
N MET A 18 -4.78 -33.89 -5.31
CA MET A 18 -4.13 -32.69 -4.78
C MET A 18 -4.94 -31.51 -5.24
N GLY A 19 -5.08 -30.47 -4.41
CA GLY A 19 -5.80 -29.25 -4.73
C GLY A 19 -5.38 -28.71 -6.09
N GLN A 20 -6.26 -28.01 -6.77
CA GLN A 20 -5.99 -27.42 -8.08
C GLN A 20 -4.72 -26.56 -7.99
N SER A 21 -3.79 -26.76 -8.93
CA SER A 21 -2.61 -25.90 -9.03
C SER A 21 -3.03 -24.56 -9.64
N VAL A 22 -2.68 -23.48 -8.99
CA VAL A 22 -2.94 -22.10 -9.44
C VAL A 22 -1.63 -21.31 -9.47
N VAL A 23 -1.54 -20.35 -10.37
CA VAL A 23 -0.45 -19.38 -10.42
C VAL A 23 -1.03 -18.03 -10.05
N LEU A 24 -0.53 -17.41 -8.97
CA LEU A 24 -0.96 -16.11 -8.52
C LEU A 24 0.22 -15.13 -8.59
N THR A 25 -0.04 -13.92 -9.12
CA THR A 25 0.95 -12.83 -9.17
C THR A 25 0.73 -11.93 -7.96
N GLY A 26 1.76 -11.72 -7.15
CA GLY A 26 1.58 -10.90 -5.95
C GLY A 26 2.86 -10.56 -5.22
N MET A 27 2.68 -9.89 -4.09
CA MET A 27 3.73 -9.45 -3.19
C MET A 27 3.58 -10.10 -1.81
N VAL A 28 4.69 -10.55 -1.25
CA VAL A 28 4.73 -11.04 0.14
C VAL A 28 4.65 -9.84 1.08
N LEU A 29 3.54 -9.74 1.83
CA LEU A 29 3.32 -8.70 2.84
C LEU A 29 3.96 -9.08 4.18
N GLN A 30 3.75 -10.34 4.60
CA GLN A 30 4.23 -10.84 5.87
C GLN A 30 4.78 -12.25 5.74
N THR A 31 5.73 -12.58 6.62
CA THR A 31 6.22 -13.93 6.79
C THR A 31 6.34 -14.29 8.26
N MET A 32 5.91 -15.47 8.62
CA MET A 32 6.03 -16.02 9.98
C MET A 32 6.64 -17.42 9.94
N PRO A 33 7.63 -17.71 10.79
CA PRO A 33 8.14 -19.07 10.92
C PRO A 33 7.07 -19.99 11.51
N ILE A 34 6.96 -21.22 10.98
CA ILE A 34 6.11 -22.28 11.52
C ILE A 34 6.95 -23.53 11.65
N GLY A 35 6.88 -24.17 12.82
CA GLY A 35 7.73 -25.32 13.10
C GLY A 35 9.21 -25.01 12.87
N GLU A 36 9.96 -26.03 12.49
CA GLU A 36 11.42 -25.92 12.35
C GLU A 36 11.86 -25.34 11.00
N TYR A 37 11.20 -25.73 9.91
CA TYR A 37 11.67 -25.41 8.55
C TYR A 37 10.66 -24.68 7.66
N ASP A 38 9.44 -24.44 8.11
CA ASP A 38 8.36 -23.92 7.29
C ASP A 38 8.13 -22.42 7.56
N LYS A 39 7.48 -21.75 6.61
CA LYS A 39 6.98 -20.39 6.75
C LYS A 39 5.48 -20.35 6.42
N ARG A 40 4.75 -19.52 7.14
CA ARG A 40 3.46 -18.99 6.70
C ARG A 40 3.70 -17.61 6.11
N ILE A 41 3.17 -17.37 4.94
CA ILE A 41 3.25 -16.07 4.27
C ILE A 41 1.85 -15.51 4.00
N THR A 42 1.74 -14.20 4.08
CA THR A 42 0.58 -13.45 3.58
C THR A 42 0.99 -12.79 2.28
N LEU A 43 0.25 -13.04 1.22
CA LEU A 43 0.45 -12.48 -0.11
C LEU A 43 -0.72 -11.56 -0.45
N LEU A 44 -0.42 -10.40 -1.02
CA LEU A 44 -1.39 -9.60 -1.74
C LEU A 44 -1.27 -9.95 -3.22
N THR A 45 -2.32 -10.53 -3.78
CA THR A 45 -2.30 -11.07 -5.15
C THR A 45 -3.25 -10.32 -6.06
N LYS A 46 -2.92 -10.34 -7.36
CA LYS A 46 -3.73 -9.73 -8.41
C LYS A 46 -5.06 -10.47 -8.60
N GLU A 47 -5.06 -11.79 -8.51
CA GLU A 47 -6.17 -12.66 -8.93
C GLU A 47 -7.13 -13.00 -7.81
N ARG A 48 -6.67 -12.95 -6.54
CA ARG A 48 -7.42 -13.45 -5.38
C ARG A 48 -7.39 -12.50 -4.18
N GLY A 49 -6.89 -11.26 -4.36
CA GLY A 49 -6.69 -10.33 -3.25
C GLY A 49 -5.67 -10.86 -2.23
N LYS A 50 -5.95 -10.70 -0.95
CA LYS A 50 -5.08 -11.22 0.11
C LYS A 50 -5.26 -12.74 0.28
N VAL A 51 -4.14 -13.48 0.32
CA VAL A 51 -4.17 -14.92 0.54
C VAL A 51 -3.13 -15.34 1.58
N THR A 52 -3.45 -16.40 2.32
CA THR A 52 -2.50 -17.05 3.24
C THR A 52 -1.95 -18.31 2.59
N ALA A 53 -0.62 -18.46 2.57
CA ALA A 53 0.05 -19.63 2.02
C ALA A 53 1.10 -20.20 2.96
N PHE A 54 1.30 -21.54 2.89
CA PHE A 54 2.33 -22.27 3.61
C PHE A 54 3.46 -22.66 2.65
N ALA A 55 4.68 -22.29 3.00
CA ALA A 55 5.90 -22.60 2.24
C ALA A 55 6.71 -23.65 3.03
N LYS A 56 6.52 -24.93 2.67
CA LYS A 56 7.20 -26.06 3.32
C LYS A 56 8.69 -26.04 3.00
N GLY A 57 9.52 -26.23 4.04
CA GLY A 57 10.98 -26.22 3.91
C GLY A 57 11.58 -24.87 3.53
N ALA A 58 10.82 -23.78 3.56
CA ALA A 58 11.29 -22.44 3.13
C ALA A 58 12.41 -21.86 4.04
N ARG A 59 12.64 -22.44 5.21
CA ARG A 59 13.70 -22.03 6.14
C ARG A 59 14.97 -22.92 6.03
N ARG A 60 14.95 -23.95 5.19
CA ARG A 60 16.16 -24.76 4.96
C ARG A 60 17.20 -23.94 4.20
N PRO A 61 18.51 -24.04 4.52
CA PRO A 61 19.55 -23.20 3.92
C PRO A 61 19.59 -23.20 2.38
N ASN A 62 19.28 -24.34 1.75
CA ASN A 62 19.30 -24.51 0.29
C ASN A 62 17.91 -24.42 -0.34
N SER A 63 16.93 -23.90 0.35
CA SER A 63 15.58 -23.79 -0.18
C SER A 63 15.46 -22.64 -1.19
N SER A 64 14.96 -22.92 -2.38
CA SER A 64 14.62 -21.88 -3.36
C SER A 64 13.53 -20.91 -2.86
N LEU A 65 12.74 -21.34 -1.85
CA LEU A 65 11.69 -20.53 -1.24
C LEU A 65 12.21 -19.64 -0.11
N LEU A 66 13.48 -19.74 0.30
CA LEU A 66 14.02 -18.99 1.43
C LEU A 66 13.90 -17.48 1.22
N ALA A 67 14.39 -16.99 0.09
CA ALA A 67 14.32 -15.58 -0.31
C ALA A 67 12.95 -15.22 -0.93
N ALA A 68 12.38 -16.12 -1.72
CA ALA A 68 11.11 -15.89 -2.41
C ALA A 68 9.92 -15.67 -1.45
N CYS A 69 10.01 -16.22 -0.23
CA CYS A 69 9.01 -16.03 0.83
C CYS A 69 9.45 -14.99 1.88
N ALA A 70 10.27 -13.99 1.48
CA ALA A 70 10.60 -12.84 2.32
C ALA A 70 9.65 -11.66 2.02
N PRO A 71 9.39 -10.75 2.97
CA PRO A 71 8.67 -9.51 2.68
C PRO A 71 9.30 -8.76 1.49
N PHE A 72 8.49 -8.01 0.77
CA PHE A 72 8.81 -7.31 -0.48
C PHE A 72 9.01 -8.19 -1.72
N ALA A 73 9.16 -9.52 -1.61
CA ALA A 73 9.27 -10.38 -2.79
C ALA A 73 8.00 -10.28 -3.64
N PHE A 74 8.16 -9.83 -4.90
CA PHE A 74 7.08 -9.70 -5.88
C PHE A 74 7.34 -10.58 -7.09
N GLY A 75 6.35 -11.40 -7.47
CA GLY A 75 6.47 -12.31 -8.61
C GLY A 75 5.29 -13.26 -8.73
N GLU A 76 5.52 -14.35 -9.44
CA GLU A 76 4.54 -15.42 -9.66
C GLU A 76 4.76 -16.56 -8.65
N PHE A 77 3.69 -16.99 -8.02
CA PHE A 77 3.68 -18.08 -7.05
C PHE A 77 2.80 -19.22 -7.56
N GLU A 78 3.41 -20.33 -7.90
CA GLU A 78 2.68 -21.58 -8.19
C GLU A 78 2.31 -22.26 -6.86
N MET A 79 1.03 -22.45 -6.65
CA MET A 79 0.51 -22.94 -5.36
C MET A 79 -0.56 -24.00 -5.58
N TYR A 80 -0.69 -24.91 -4.61
CA TYR A 80 -1.85 -25.78 -4.51
C TYR A 80 -2.91 -25.13 -3.65
N GLU A 81 -4.13 -25.02 -4.17
CA GLU A 81 -5.28 -24.50 -3.45
C GLU A 81 -5.77 -25.54 -2.44
N GLY A 82 -5.80 -25.18 -1.16
CA GLY A 82 -6.39 -25.95 -0.08
C GLY A 82 -7.77 -25.42 0.28
N ARG A 83 -8.35 -25.92 1.38
CA ARG A 83 -9.70 -25.50 1.81
C ARG A 83 -9.75 -24.05 2.28
N THR A 84 -8.74 -23.57 3.00
CA THR A 84 -8.68 -22.23 3.62
C THR A 84 -7.34 -21.55 3.42
N SER A 85 -6.42 -22.15 2.69
CA SER A 85 -5.06 -21.65 2.51
C SER A 85 -4.39 -22.33 1.33
N TYR A 86 -3.29 -21.78 0.89
CA TYR A 86 -2.50 -22.29 -0.23
C TYR A 86 -1.22 -22.97 0.27
N ASN A 87 -0.66 -23.87 -0.54
CA ASN A 87 0.68 -24.42 -0.32
C ASN A 87 1.59 -24.02 -1.48
N VAL A 88 2.64 -23.27 -1.19
CA VAL A 88 3.60 -22.81 -2.20
C VAL A 88 4.39 -24.01 -2.71
N LYS A 89 4.35 -24.21 -4.02
CA LYS A 89 5.11 -25.23 -4.74
C LYS A 89 6.40 -24.64 -5.30
N LYS A 90 6.27 -23.47 -5.97
CA LYS A 90 7.37 -22.77 -6.63
C LYS A 90 7.06 -21.28 -6.62
N ALA A 91 8.09 -20.45 -6.60
CA ALA A 91 7.96 -19.01 -6.81
C ALA A 91 9.01 -18.56 -7.85
N ASP A 92 8.57 -17.68 -8.75
CA ASP A 92 9.42 -16.98 -9.73
C ASP A 92 9.34 -15.47 -9.42
N ILE A 93 10.37 -14.96 -8.78
CA ILE A 93 10.38 -13.60 -8.23
C ILE A 93 11.01 -12.65 -9.24
N SER A 94 10.21 -11.70 -9.71
CA SER A 94 10.62 -10.67 -10.66
C SER A 94 11.28 -9.47 -10.00
N ASN A 95 10.94 -9.17 -8.72
CA ASN A 95 11.55 -8.08 -7.97
C ASN A 95 11.64 -8.40 -6.47
N TYR A 96 12.81 -8.16 -5.89
CA TYR A 96 13.08 -8.31 -4.45
C TYR A 96 13.19 -6.97 -3.73
N PHE A 97 13.11 -5.84 -4.42
CA PHE A 97 13.33 -4.50 -3.88
C PHE A 97 14.61 -4.41 -3.02
N ARG A 98 15.72 -4.91 -3.56
CA ARG A 98 16.99 -5.02 -2.83
C ARG A 98 17.57 -3.67 -2.46
N GLU A 99 17.45 -2.68 -3.33
CA GLU A 99 17.95 -1.32 -3.11
C GLU A 99 17.24 -0.67 -1.91
N LEU A 100 15.92 -0.85 -1.82
CA LEU A 100 15.13 -0.40 -0.68
C LEU A 100 15.64 -0.99 0.64
N THR A 101 16.01 -2.28 0.66
CA THR A 101 16.44 -2.96 1.90
C THR A 101 17.89 -2.66 2.30
N MET A 102 18.66 -1.96 1.48
CA MET A 102 20.00 -1.48 1.83
C MET A 102 19.99 -0.23 2.70
N GLU A 103 18.90 0.56 2.63
CA GLU A 103 18.71 1.78 3.40
C GLU A 103 17.71 1.53 4.54
N LEU A 104 18.16 1.75 5.79
CA LEU A 104 17.36 1.42 6.98
C LEU A 104 16.06 2.22 7.02
N GLU A 105 16.12 3.51 6.74
CA GLU A 105 14.94 4.38 6.69
C GLU A 105 13.93 3.90 5.65
N CYS A 106 14.37 3.66 4.41
CA CYS A 106 13.51 3.13 3.33
C CYS A 106 12.88 1.79 3.73
N THR A 107 13.64 0.93 4.42
CA THR A 107 13.14 -0.36 4.93
C THR A 107 11.99 -0.17 5.92
N TYR A 108 12.08 0.79 6.85
CA TYR A 108 11.02 1.09 7.81
C TYR A 108 9.76 1.60 7.12
N TYR A 109 9.88 2.55 6.17
CA TYR A 109 8.76 2.99 5.35
C TYR A 109 8.15 1.85 4.55
N GLY A 110 8.99 0.99 3.97
CA GLY A 110 8.53 -0.20 3.25
C GLY A 110 7.65 -1.11 4.11
N PHE A 111 8.09 -1.44 5.34
CA PHE A 111 7.29 -2.26 6.26
C PHE A 111 5.98 -1.58 6.67
N TYR A 112 5.99 -0.26 6.85
CA TYR A 112 4.77 0.50 7.09
C TYR A 112 3.77 0.37 5.94
N PHE A 113 4.24 0.47 4.70
CA PHE A 113 3.39 0.31 3.52
C PHE A 113 2.86 -1.11 3.36
N LEU A 114 3.66 -2.13 3.66
CA LEU A 114 3.19 -3.52 3.69
C LEU A 114 2.11 -3.74 4.76
N GLU A 115 2.30 -3.20 5.97
CA GLU A 115 1.33 -3.34 7.06
C GLU A 115 0.01 -2.63 6.72
N MET A 116 0.06 -1.42 6.12
CA MET A 116 -1.11 -0.69 5.68
C MET A 116 -1.83 -1.45 4.54
N ALA A 117 -1.10 -2.01 3.58
CA ALA A 117 -1.69 -2.85 2.53
C ALA A 117 -2.35 -4.10 3.10
N ASP A 118 -1.73 -4.75 4.09
CA ASP A 118 -2.34 -5.92 4.76
C ASP A 118 -3.62 -5.57 5.50
N TYR A 119 -3.66 -4.41 6.16
CA TYR A 119 -4.85 -3.94 6.88
C TYR A 119 -6.02 -3.65 5.93
N PHE A 120 -5.79 -2.94 4.83
CA PHE A 120 -6.85 -2.51 3.92
C PHE A 120 -7.28 -3.58 2.92
N SER A 121 -6.44 -4.58 2.61
CA SER A 121 -6.81 -5.63 1.66
C SER A 121 -7.64 -6.75 2.30
N GLN A 122 -8.50 -7.37 1.50
CA GLN A 122 -9.37 -8.45 1.91
C GLN A 122 -9.12 -9.73 1.11
N GLU A 123 -9.52 -10.87 1.67
CA GLU A 123 -9.46 -12.15 0.98
C GLU A 123 -10.58 -12.25 -0.08
N ASN A 124 -10.25 -12.83 -1.23
CA ASN A 124 -11.19 -13.06 -2.34
C ASN A 124 -11.84 -11.79 -2.91
N ASN A 125 -11.19 -10.64 -2.74
CA ASN A 125 -11.62 -9.36 -3.29
C ASN A 125 -10.68 -8.89 -4.41
N ASP A 126 -11.15 -7.98 -5.27
CA ASP A 126 -10.28 -7.35 -6.28
C ASP A 126 -9.44 -6.25 -5.62
N GLU A 127 -8.19 -6.60 -5.31
CA GLU A 127 -7.23 -5.72 -4.66
C GLU A 127 -6.10 -5.27 -5.61
N GLN A 128 -6.34 -5.31 -6.91
CA GLN A 128 -5.33 -4.96 -7.91
C GLN A 128 -4.84 -3.52 -7.77
N GLU A 129 -5.71 -2.58 -7.40
CA GLU A 129 -5.31 -1.18 -7.20
C GLU A 129 -4.38 -1.01 -6.00
N ILE A 130 -4.67 -1.69 -4.89
CA ILE A 130 -3.78 -1.70 -3.71
C ILE A 130 -2.43 -2.32 -4.06
N LEU A 131 -2.41 -3.45 -4.77
CA LEU A 131 -1.16 -4.09 -5.19
C LEU A 131 -0.32 -3.20 -6.11
N LYS A 132 -0.97 -2.54 -7.08
CA LYS A 132 -0.31 -1.58 -7.99
C LYS A 132 0.24 -0.37 -7.24
N LEU A 133 -0.56 0.22 -6.35
CA LEU A 133 -0.14 1.34 -5.51
C LEU A 133 1.07 0.94 -4.68
N LEU A 134 1.00 -0.18 -3.96
CA LEU A 134 2.10 -0.68 -3.13
C LEU A 134 3.38 -0.87 -3.94
N TYR A 135 3.30 -1.54 -5.11
CA TYR A 135 4.46 -1.76 -5.98
C TYR A 135 5.12 -0.44 -6.41
N GLN A 136 4.32 0.54 -6.86
CA GLN A 136 4.82 1.85 -7.29
C GLN A 136 5.41 2.65 -6.13
N THR A 137 4.81 2.55 -4.94
CA THR A 137 5.31 3.20 -3.73
C THR A 137 6.69 2.66 -3.32
N LEU A 138 6.85 1.33 -3.33
CA LEU A 138 8.14 0.72 -3.05
C LEU A 138 9.21 1.10 -4.10
N LYS A 139 8.81 1.23 -5.37
CA LYS A 139 9.68 1.77 -6.43
C LYS A 139 10.02 3.24 -6.21
N ALA A 140 9.11 4.04 -5.67
CA ALA A 140 9.38 5.44 -5.35
C ALA A 140 10.39 5.59 -4.20
N LEU A 141 10.38 4.67 -3.20
CA LEU A 141 11.38 4.65 -2.13
C LEU A 141 12.82 4.37 -2.63
N GLU A 142 12.98 3.72 -3.78
CA GLU A 142 14.28 3.52 -4.41
C GLU A 142 14.81 4.79 -5.11
N ASN A 143 13.99 5.87 -5.19
CA ASN A 143 14.38 7.13 -5.83
C ASN A 143 14.85 8.16 -4.78
N PRO A 144 16.14 8.44 -4.64
CA PRO A 144 16.67 9.35 -3.63
C PRO A 144 16.27 10.83 -3.84
N SER A 145 15.69 11.16 -5.01
CA SER A 145 15.20 12.52 -5.29
C SER A 145 13.83 12.82 -4.67
N LEU A 146 13.13 11.80 -4.16
CA LEU A 146 11.82 11.95 -3.53
C LEU A 146 11.96 11.79 -2.00
N PRO A 147 11.52 12.77 -1.21
CA PRO A 147 11.51 12.62 0.26
C PRO A 147 10.60 11.47 0.70
N ASN A 148 11.10 10.55 1.53
CA ASN A 148 10.34 9.40 2.06
C ASN A 148 9.04 9.85 2.75
N ARG A 149 9.08 10.99 3.46
CA ARG A 149 7.91 11.61 4.10
C ARG A 149 6.82 11.99 3.11
N LEU A 150 7.20 12.52 1.92
CA LEU A 150 6.24 12.83 0.87
C LEU A 150 5.65 11.55 0.26
N ILE A 151 6.49 10.52 0.03
CA ILE A 151 6.03 9.21 -0.45
C ILE A 151 4.99 8.63 0.52
N ARG A 152 5.23 8.76 1.83
CA ARG A 152 4.28 8.35 2.88
C ARG A 152 2.93 9.08 2.73
N CYS A 153 2.94 10.41 2.65
CA CYS A 153 1.71 11.20 2.51
C CYS A 153 0.92 10.82 1.26
N ILE A 154 1.61 10.61 0.13
CA ILE A 154 0.99 10.20 -1.14
C ILE A 154 0.35 8.82 -0.98
N TYR A 155 1.07 7.86 -0.41
CA TYR A 155 0.58 6.50 -0.21
C TYR A 155 -0.63 6.46 0.72
N GLU A 156 -0.56 7.12 1.88
CA GLU A 156 -1.65 7.20 2.86
C GLU A 156 -2.92 7.77 2.23
N LEU A 157 -2.82 8.93 1.59
CA LEU A 157 -3.98 9.59 0.99
C LEU A 157 -4.56 8.76 -0.17
N LYS A 158 -3.71 8.15 -1.01
CA LYS A 158 -4.18 7.32 -2.11
C LYS A 158 -4.79 6.00 -1.63
N MET A 159 -4.28 5.42 -0.56
CA MET A 159 -4.90 4.26 0.08
C MET A 159 -6.31 4.59 0.60
N LEU A 160 -6.50 5.75 1.22
CA LEU A 160 -7.82 6.23 1.63
C LEU A 160 -8.75 6.42 0.43
N VAL A 161 -8.24 6.90 -0.72
CA VAL A 161 -9.03 7.05 -1.96
C VAL A 161 -9.51 5.70 -2.48
N ILE A 162 -8.62 4.72 -2.59
CA ILE A 162 -8.97 3.37 -3.06
C ILE A 162 -10.04 2.73 -2.18
N ASN A 163 -9.99 3.00 -0.87
CA ASN A 163 -10.97 2.47 0.08
C ASN A 163 -12.22 3.34 0.28
N GLY A 164 -12.36 4.45 -0.46
CA GLY A 164 -13.55 5.31 -0.43
C GLY A 164 -13.75 6.11 0.87
N ILE A 165 -12.70 6.24 1.69
CA ILE A 165 -12.73 6.94 3.00
C ILE A 165 -11.84 8.19 3.03
N TYR A 166 -11.63 8.83 1.89
CA TYR A 166 -10.78 10.00 1.75
C TYR A 166 -11.52 11.32 2.07
N PRO A 167 -10.80 12.39 2.47
CA PRO A 167 -11.42 13.68 2.74
C PRO A 167 -11.92 14.35 1.46
N ASN A 168 -13.04 15.07 1.55
CA ASN A 168 -13.50 15.90 0.44
C ASN A 168 -12.74 17.23 0.42
N VAL A 169 -11.88 17.37 -0.59
CA VAL A 169 -11.06 18.58 -0.80
C VAL A 169 -11.52 19.43 -2.00
N PHE A 170 -12.68 19.13 -2.59
CA PHE A 170 -13.20 19.79 -3.77
C PHE A 170 -14.41 20.69 -3.50
N SER A 171 -14.99 20.61 -2.32
CA SER A 171 -16.12 21.45 -1.91
C SER A 171 -16.20 21.61 -0.39
N CYS A 172 -16.84 22.73 0.01
CA CYS A 172 -17.09 23.02 1.41
C CYS A 172 -18.08 22.01 2.02
N GLN A 173 -17.71 21.39 3.14
CA GLN A 173 -18.53 20.39 3.83
C GLN A 173 -19.79 20.96 4.50
N LEU A 174 -19.91 22.28 4.63
CA LEU A 174 -21.10 22.92 5.23
C LEU A 174 -22.07 23.49 4.20
N CYS A 175 -21.57 24.12 3.12
CA CYS A 175 -22.45 24.81 2.16
C CYS A 175 -22.30 24.33 0.71
N GLY A 176 -21.40 23.39 0.43
CA GLY A 176 -21.19 22.84 -0.92
C GLY A 176 -20.42 23.74 -1.91
N LYS A 177 -20.07 24.99 -1.54
CA LYS A 177 -19.27 25.88 -2.41
C LYS A 177 -17.93 25.25 -2.76
N ARG A 178 -17.49 25.43 -4.00
CA ARG A 178 -16.21 24.89 -4.52
C ARG A 178 -15.07 25.91 -4.55
N GLU A 179 -15.39 27.14 -4.24
CA GLU A 179 -14.45 28.27 -4.29
C GLU A 179 -14.07 28.73 -2.88
N ASN A 180 -12.90 29.38 -2.77
CA ASN A 180 -12.37 29.92 -1.53
C ASN A 180 -12.36 28.90 -0.37
N LEU A 181 -11.93 27.67 -0.68
CA LEU A 181 -11.71 26.63 0.30
C LEU A 181 -10.42 26.95 1.08
N VAL A 182 -10.53 27.15 2.39
CA VAL A 182 -9.43 27.73 3.16
C VAL A 182 -9.03 26.92 4.40
N ASP A 183 -9.98 26.27 5.08
CA ASP A 183 -9.72 25.52 6.28
C ASP A 183 -10.04 24.02 6.06
N PHE A 184 -9.22 23.15 6.62
CA PHE A 184 -9.48 21.71 6.65
C PHE A 184 -10.04 21.31 8.02
N SER A 185 -11.20 20.68 8.02
CA SER A 185 -11.81 20.14 9.23
C SER A 185 -11.72 18.63 9.26
N VAL A 186 -10.94 18.08 10.19
CA VAL A 186 -10.89 16.63 10.43
C VAL A 186 -12.28 16.12 10.86
N GLU A 187 -13.00 16.92 11.67
CA GLU A 187 -14.34 16.57 12.15
C GLU A 187 -15.35 16.40 11.03
N ARG A 188 -15.25 17.22 9.98
CA ARG A 188 -16.14 17.19 8.81
C ARG A 188 -15.58 16.38 7.63
N ALA A 189 -14.44 15.75 7.81
CA ALA A 189 -13.77 14.99 6.75
C ALA A 189 -13.56 15.79 5.46
N GLY A 190 -13.14 17.06 5.55
CA GLY A 190 -12.88 17.86 4.36
C GLY A 190 -12.77 19.36 4.57
N MET A 191 -12.85 20.09 3.44
CA MET A 191 -12.62 21.53 3.37
C MET A 191 -13.82 22.35 3.82
N LEU A 192 -13.52 23.55 4.34
CA LEU A 192 -14.46 24.63 4.64
C LEU A 192 -14.09 25.86 3.80
N CYS A 193 -15.10 26.52 3.25
CA CYS A 193 -14.88 27.80 2.55
C CYS A 193 -14.71 28.96 3.55
N MET A 194 -14.22 30.11 3.09
CA MET A 194 -13.98 31.31 3.90
C MET A 194 -15.22 31.78 4.69
N GLU A 195 -16.42 31.63 4.14
CA GLU A 195 -17.67 32.03 4.82
C GLU A 195 -18.07 31.05 5.95
N CYS A 196 -17.63 29.79 5.84
CA CYS A 196 -17.94 28.75 6.81
C CYS A 196 -16.78 28.51 7.80
N ALA A 197 -15.58 28.94 7.45
CA ALA A 197 -14.43 28.94 8.35
C ALA A 197 -14.75 29.77 9.61
N GLY A 198 -14.34 29.27 10.78
CA GLY A 198 -14.68 29.89 12.05
C GLY A 198 -16.01 29.45 12.67
N ARG A 199 -16.88 28.77 11.93
CA ARG A 199 -18.08 28.11 12.51
C ARG A 199 -17.76 26.73 13.07
N GLU A 200 -16.70 26.14 12.60
CA GLU A 200 -16.20 24.81 12.97
C GLU A 200 -14.70 24.88 13.20
N ARG A 201 -14.18 23.94 13.98
CA ARG A 201 -12.74 23.82 14.19
C ARG A 201 -12.08 23.31 12.90
N GLY A 202 -11.18 24.09 12.34
CA GLY A 202 -10.42 23.78 11.14
C GLY A 202 -8.94 24.15 11.26
N ILE A 203 -8.13 23.61 10.36
CA ILE A 203 -6.72 23.94 10.20
C ILE A 203 -6.63 24.80 8.93
N ARG A 204 -6.10 26.02 9.03
CA ARG A 204 -5.86 26.87 7.86
C ARG A 204 -4.84 26.23 6.95
N LEU A 205 -5.21 26.05 5.66
CA LEU A 205 -4.31 25.49 4.65
C LEU A 205 -3.67 26.56 3.79
N GLU A 206 -2.44 26.30 3.39
CA GLU A 206 -1.84 26.96 2.23
C GLU A 206 -2.47 26.40 0.93
N ASP A 207 -2.62 27.24 -0.09
CA ASP A 207 -3.22 26.84 -1.38
C ASP A 207 -2.45 25.68 -2.02
N SER A 208 -1.13 25.62 -1.84
CA SER A 208 -0.27 24.55 -2.33
C SER A 208 -0.53 23.19 -1.64
N VAL A 209 -0.95 23.19 -0.36
CA VAL A 209 -1.35 21.97 0.36
C VAL A 209 -2.66 21.43 -0.21
N LEU A 210 -3.65 22.33 -0.38
CA LEU A 210 -4.92 21.95 -0.98
C LEU A 210 -4.73 21.40 -2.40
N TYR A 211 -3.90 22.07 -3.21
CA TYR A 211 -3.57 21.60 -4.56
C TYR A 211 -2.90 20.23 -4.55
N ALA A 212 -1.93 20.00 -3.66
CA ALA A 212 -1.27 18.71 -3.54
C ALA A 212 -2.25 17.59 -3.17
N MET A 213 -3.16 17.84 -2.22
CA MET A 213 -4.20 16.87 -1.85
C MET A 213 -5.15 16.59 -3.03
N GLN A 214 -5.60 17.61 -3.73
CA GLN A 214 -6.45 17.47 -4.92
C GLN A 214 -5.74 16.68 -6.02
N PHE A 215 -4.47 16.97 -6.26
CA PHE A 215 -3.64 16.26 -7.24
C PHE A 215 -3.52 14.77 -6.88
N ILE A 216 -3.16 14.42 -5.63
CA ILE A 216 -3.02 13.04 -5.20
C ILE A 216 -4.34 12.27 -5.35
N ILE A 217 -5.46 12.88 -4.94
CA ILE A 217 -6.77 12.23 -4.98
C ILE A 217 -7.21 11.96 -6.43
N SER A 218 -7.07 12.94 -7.32
CA SER A 218 -7.56 12.87 -8.70
C SER A 218 -6.62 12.16 -9.68
N SER A 219 -5.32 12.05 -9.33
CA SER A 219 -4.32 11.48 -10.25
C SER A 219 -4.43 9.96 -10.38
N GLU A 220 -4.11 9.47 -11.58
CA GLU A 220 -3.84 8.05 -11.79
C GLU A 220 -2.54 7.63 -11.08
N LEU A 221 -2.41 6.35 -10.76
CA LEU A 221 -1.27 5.81 -10.02
C LEU A 221 0.09 6.17 -10.65
N ARG A 222 0.18 6.15 -11.98
CA ARG A 222 1.43 6.46 -12.73
C ARG A 222 1.96 7.88 -12.52
N SER A 223 1.12 8.81 -12.08
CA SER A 223 1.47 10.23 -11.92
C SER A 223 1.76 10.62 -10.48
N LEU A 224 1.54 9.71 -9.51
CA LEU A 224 1.60 10.03 -8.08
C LEU A 224 2.98 10.50 -7.59
N TYR A 225 4.05 9.92 -8.11
CA TYR A 225 5.42 10.14 -7.61
C TYR A 225 6.24 11.01 -8.57
N THR A 226 5.60 12.00 -9.19
CA THR A 226 6.21 12.88 -10.23
C THR A 226 6.43 14.31 -9.78
N PHE A 227 6.15 14.64 -8.51
CA PHE A 227 6.27 16.00 -7.98
C PHE A 227 6.94 16.01 -6.61
N THR A 228 7.40 17.18 -6.22
CA THR A 228 7.90 17.49 -4.88
C THR A 228 7.19 18.72 -4.33
N VAL A 229 7.28 18.91 -3.02
CA VAL A 229 6.68 20.06 -2.32
C VAL A 229 7.70 20.71 -1.39
N SER A 230 7.44 21.95 -0.95
CA SER A 230 8.26 22.61 0.06
C SER A 230 8.10 21.92 1.42
N GLU A 231 9.07 22.12 2.31
CA GLU A 231 9.02 21.57 3.68
C GLU A 231 7.78 22.06 4.47
N ALA A 232 7.35 23.30 4.25
CA ALA A 232 6.14 23.84 4.87
C ALA A 232 4.89 23.10 4.43
N VAL A 233 4.75 22.83 3.14
CA VAL A 233 3.63 22.06 2.56
C VAL A 233 3.66 20.63 3.07
N LEU A 234 4.83 19.99 3.12
CA LEU A 234 4.98 18.62 3.59
C LEU A 234 4.54 18.48 5.06
N LYS A 235 4.99 19.38 5.93
CA LYS A 235 4.57 19.38 7.34
C LYS A 235 3.05 19.53 7.52
N GLN A 236 2.42 20.38 6.74
CA GLN A 236 0.97 20.53 6.79
C GLN A 236 0.23 19.29 6.29
N LEU A 237 0.71 18.65 5.21
CA LEU A 237 0.17 17.36 4.72
C LEU A 237 0.26 16.28 5.79
N GLU A 238 1.42 16.12 6.43
CA GLU A 238 1.62 15.15 7.51
C GLU A 238 0.67 15.40 8.69
N GLN A 239 0.54 16.65 9.12
CA GLN A 239 -0.36 17.00 10.23
C GLN A 239 -1.82 16.64 9.92
N ILE A 240 -2.27 16.93 8.70
CA ILE A 240 -3.65 16.63 8.26
C ILE A 240 -3.87 15.12 8.20
N LEU A 241 -2.97 14.41 7.53
CA LEU A 241 -3.10 12.97 7.33
C LEU A 241 -3.01 12.21 8.65
N PHE A 242 -2.10 12.60 9.55
CA PHE A 242 -2.01 12.02 10.87
C PHE A 242 -3.34 12.15 11.64
N GLY A 243 -3.90 13.38 11.73
CA GLY A 243 -5.18 13.60 12.40
C GLY A 243 -6.34 12.87 11.73
N TYR A 244 -6.31 12.79 10.41
CA TYR A 244 -7.34 12.11 9.63
C TYR A 244 -7.30 10.58 9.82
N LEU A 245 -6.13 9.98 9.71
CA LEU A 245 -5.93 8.54 9.93
C LEU A 245 -6.32 8.14 11.35
N GLN A 246 -5.90 8.90 12.37
CA GLN A 246 -6.29 8.62 13.75
C GLN A 246 -7.80 8.60 13.96
N LYS A 247 -8.54 9.43 13.23
CA LYS A 247 -9.99 9.52 13.38
C LYS A 247 -10.75 8.49 12.56
N TYR A 248 -10.35 8.27 11.34
CA TYR A 248 -11.14 7.49 10.36
C TYR A 248 -10.61 6.09 10.11
N VAL A 249 -9.39 5.78 10.56
CA VAL A 249 -8.81 4.44 10.48
C VAL A 249 -8.68 3.87 11.88
N ALA A 250 -9.56 2.92 12.22
CA ALA A 250 -9.62 2.31 13.56
C ALA A 250 -8.49 1.28 13.77
N HIS A 251 -7.25 1.65 13.43
CA HIS A 251 -6.08 0.79 13.54
C HIS A 251 -4.84 1.58 13.90
N THR A 252 -3.98 0.99 14.73
CA THR A 252 -2.65 1.53 15.02
C THR A 252 -1.62 0.67 14.33
N PHE A 253 -0.92 1.24 13.36
CA PHE A 253 0.15 0.56 12.62
C PHE A 253 1.40 0.45 13.50
N LYS A 254 1.84 -0.79 13.77
CA LYS A 254 2.99 -1.05 14.65
C LYS A 254 4.30 -0.54 14.06
N SER A 255 4.41 -0.58 12.74
CA SER A 255 5.58 -0.08 12.01
C SER A 255 5.72 1.44 12.05
N GLU A 256 4.63 2.19 12.31
CA GLU A 256 4.67 3.65 12.38
C GLU A 256 5.63 4.17 13.46
N GLN A 257 5.81 3.45 14.57
CA GLN A 257 6.74 3.84 15.64
C GLN A 257 8.20 3.98 15.17
N PHE A 258 8.57 3.32 14.07
CA PHE A 258 9.92 3.38 13.51
C PHE A 258 10.11 4.52 12.51
N LEU A 259 9.06 5.23 12.12
CA LEU A 259 9.11 6.35 11.18
C LEU A 259 9.45 7.68 11.84
N CYS A 260 9.45 7.73 13.17
CA CYS A 260 9.74 8.92 13.97
C CYS A 260 11.19 8.95 14.48
N LEU A 261 12.04 8.05 14.00
CA LEU A 261 13.47 7.97 14.31
C LEU A 261 14.27 8.68 13.22
#